data_f067b4ef5070642bf461ad545b8a6dfc
#
_entry.id   f067b4ef5070642bf461ad545b8a6dfc
#
_cell.length_a   1.000
_cell.length_b   1.000
_cell.length_c   1.000
_cell.angle_alpha   90.00
_cell.angle_beta   90.00
_cell.angle_gamma   90.00
#
_symmetry.space_group_name_H-M   'P 1'
#
loop_
_entity.id
_entity.type
_entity.pdbx_description
1 polymer ?
#
loop_
_entity_poly.entity_id
_entity_poly.type
_entity_poly.pdbx_seq_one_letter_code
_entity_poly.pdbx_strand_id
1 'polypeptide(L)'
;MIAFHTDLDNTLIYSYKHDIGPQKRNVELYQGREISYITEETYHLLQLVKNEMLIVPTTTRTLEQYQRIDLGIGPFPYALVCNGGVLLVNGVPDEAWYQDSLHLVSDSREEMNLAMELLEREPRRKFELRYIEKLFIFTKCNDPETVVNDLKTSLDTKYVDVFSNGEKVYVVPQTLNKGTAVDRLREKLKPEFVIAAGDSTFDIPMLSDRKSVV
;
A
#
# COMPACT_ATOMS: atom_id res chain seq x y z
N MET A 1 10.00 17.48 -14.53
CA MET A 1 10.22 16.14 -13.93
C MET A 1 8.89 15.39 -13.96
N ILE A 2 8.88 14.13 -14.41
CA ILE A 2 7.71 13.23 -14.36
C ILE A 2 7.83 12.36 -13.11
N ALA A 3 6.78 12.24 -12.32
CA ALA A 3 6.69 11.31 -11.21
C ALA A 3 5.82 10.10 -11.62
N PHE A 4 6.34 8.89 -11.45
CA PHE A 4 5.63 7.65 -11.73
C PHE A 4 5.36 6.93 -10.40
N HIS A 5 4.11 7.00 -9.94
CA HIS A 5 3.62 6.26 -8.78
C HIS A 5 3.15 4.89 -9.20
N THR A 6 3.69 3.85 -8.61
CA THR A 6 3.31 2.49 -8.96
C THR A 6 3.06 1.66 -7.71
N ASP A 7 1.95 0.90 -7.71
CA ASP A 7 1.83 -0.18 -6.75
C ASP A 7 2.91 -1.24 -6.99
N LEU A 8 3.09 -2.14 -6.05
CA LEU A 8 4.06 -3.22 -6.11
C LEU A 8 3.39 -4.56 -6.39
N ASP A 9 2.52 -5.01 -5.51
CA ASP A 9 1.96 -6.36 -5.56
C ASP A 9 0.96 -6.49 -6.71
N ASN A 10 1.16 -7.48 -7.59
CA ASN A 10 0.42 -7.72 -8.84
C ASN A 10 0.49 -6.60 -9.88
N THR A 11 1.30 -5.58 -9.65
CA THR A 11 1.59 -4.50 -10.62
C THR A 11 3.02 -4.62 -11.14
N LEU A 12 4.02 -4.51 -10.28
CA LEU A 12 5.42 -4.70 -10.64
C LEU A 12 5.95 -6.08 -10.24
N ILE A 13 5.50 -6.60 -9.11
CA ILE A 13 5.97 -7.86 -8.54
C ILE A 13 4.82 -8.83 -8.31
N TYR A 14 5.12 -10.10 -8.40
CA TYR A 14 4.14 -11.18 -8.31
C TYR A 14 4.57 -12.23 -7.29
N SER A 15 3.63 -12.68 -6.47
CA SER A 15 3.87 -13.79 -5.54
C SER A 15 4.29 -15.07 -6.28
N TYR A 16 5.11 -15.90 -5.64
CA TYR A 16 5.49 -17.23 -6.15
C TYR A 16 4.31 -18.12 -6.53
N LYS A 17 3.11 -17.78 -6.09
CA LYS A 17 1.87 -18.50 -6.41
C LYS A 17 1.31 -18.14 -7.79
N HIS A 18 1.77 -17.05 -8.39
CA HIS A 18 1.33 -16.60 -9.71
C HIS A 18 2.30 -17.14 -10.76
N ASP A 19 1.75 -17.73 -11.80
CA ASP A 19 2.54 -18.10 -12.96
C ASP A 19 2.74 -16.88 -13.85
N ILE A 20 3.97 -16.36 -13.85
CA ILE A 20 4.41 -15.26 -14.71
C ILE A 20 5.44 -15.72 -15.75
N GLY A 21 5.50 -17.03 -16.01
CA GLY A 21 6.42 -17.64 -16.95
C GLY A 21 7.84 -17.87 -16.37
N PRO A 22 8.73 -18.45 -17.19
CA PRO A 22 10.08 -18.81 -16.74
C PRO A 22 11.07 -17.62 -16.69
N GLN A 23 10.82 -16.56 -17.46
CA GLN A 23 11.71 -15.38 -17.51
C GLN A 23 11.37 -14.42 -16.40
N LYS A 24 11.80 -14.77 -15.21
CA LYS A 24 11.53 -14.01 -14.00
C LYS A 24 12.75 -13.98 -13.09
N ARG A 25 12.79 -12.94 -12.25
CA ARG A 25 13.84 -12.68 -11.27
C ARG A 25 13.24 -12.60 -9.88
N ASN A 26 13.89 -13.23 -8.88
CA ASN A 26 13.49 -13.05 -7.50
C ASN A 26 13.81 -11.63 -7.03
N VAL A 27 12.88 -11.02 -6.30
CA VAL A 27 12.98 -9.66 -5.76
C VAL A 27 12.64 -9.57 -4.27
N GLU A 28 12.25 -10.69 -3.65
CA GLU A 28 11.93 -10.72 -2.23
C GLU A 28 12.26 -12.08 -1.61
N LEU A 29 13.06 -12.04 -0.55
CA LEU A 29 13.34 -13.19 0.31
C LEU A 29 12.63 -13.01 1.65
N TYR A 30 11.96 -14.05 2.14
CA TYR A 30 11.40 -14.09 3.48
C TYR A 30 11.71 -15.42 4.15
N GLN A 31 12.41 -15.37 5.28
CA GLN A 31 12.86 -16.57 6.00
C GLN A 31 13.62 -17.58 5.11
N GLY A 32 14.48 -17.06 4.23
CA GLY A 32 15.28 -17.86 3.29
C GLY A 32 14.51 -18.43 2.11
N ARG A 33 13.25 -18.02 1.90
CA ARG A 33 12.41 -18.47 0.77
C ARG A 33 12.19 -17.31 -0.19
N GLU A 34 12.23 -17.61 -1.47
CA GLU A 34 11.84 -16.71 -2.54
C GLU A 34 10.31 -16.59 -2.59
N ILE A 35 9.77 -15.40 -2.35
CA ILE A 35 8.32 -15.20 -2.22
C ILE A 35 7.72 -14.25 -3.24
N SER A 36 8.51 -13.39 -3.88
CA SER A 36 8.04 -12.48 -4.92
C SER A 36 9.04 -12.38 -6.07
N TYR A 37 8.50 -12.18 -7.27
CA TYR A 37 9.26 -12.13 -8.51
C TYR A 37 8.81 -10.97 -9.38
N ILE A 38 9.72 -10.47 -10.23
CA ILE A 38 9.46 -9.54 -11.33
C ILE A 38 9.77 -10.25 -12.65
N THR A 39 9.05 -9.94 -13.72
CA THR A 39 9.44 -10.43 -15.05
C THR A 39 10.72 -9.75 -15.54
N GLU A 40 11.54 -10.46 -16.33
CA GLU A 40 12.74 -9.83 -16.93
C GLU A 40 12.37 -8.63 -17.81
N GLU A 41 11.24 -8.68 -18.49
CA GLU A 41 10.73 -7.56 -19.30
C GLU A 41 10.46 -6.32 -18.43
N THR A 42 9.68 -6.46 -17.34
CA THR A 42 9.40 -5.36 -16.42
C THR A 42 10.69 -4.80 -15.81
N TYR A 43 11.63 -5.68 -15.43
CA TYR A 43 12.92 -5.26 -14.91
C TYR A 43 13.69 -4.39 -15.91
N HIS A 44 13.77 -4.79 -17.18
CA HIS A 44 14.44 -4.02 -18.21
C HIS A 44 13.74 -2.70 -18.51
N LEU A 45 12.40 -2.68 -18.54
CA LEU A 45 11.63 -1.44 -18.69
C LEU A 45 11.90 -0.47 -17.54
N LEU A 46 11.91 -0.95 -16.29
CA LEU A 46 12.23 -0.10 -15.12
C LEU A 46 13.64 0.48 -15.21
N GLN A 47 14.62 -0.29 -15.69
CA GLN A 47 15.98 0.23 -15.91
C GLN A 47 16.03 1.37 -16.93
N LEU A 48 15.19 1.32 -17.97
CA LEU A 48 15.11 2.37 -18.99
C LEU A 48 14.45 3.63 -18.41
N VAL A 49 13.31 3.48 -17.74
CA VAL A 49 12.52 4.64 -17.30
C VAL A 49 13.05 5.33 -16.04
N LYS A 50 13.87 4.66 -15.21
CA LYS A 50 14.37 5.24 -13.95
C LYS A 50 15.22 6.50 -14.12
N ASN A 51 15.80 6.70 -15.30
CA ASN A 51 16.61 7.88 -15.64
C ASN A 51 15.75 9.01 -16.22
N GLU A 52 14.56 8.71 -16.69
CA GLU A 52 13.63 9.64 -17.32
C GLU A 52 12.53 10.10 -16.36
N MET A 53 12.19 9.26 -15.37
CA MET A 53 11.10 9.50 -14.44
C MET A 53 11.54 9.22 -13.01
N LEU A 54 10.98 9.98 -12.07
CA LEU A 54 11.06 9.67 -10.66
C LEU A 54 10.06 8.55 -10.35
N ILE A 55 10.57 7.31 -10.20
CA ILE A 55 9.73 6.17 -9.80
C ILE A 55 9.51 6.24 -8.30
N VAL A 56 8.23 6.18 -7.88
CA VAL A 56 7.80 6.22 -6.49
C VAL A 56 6.93 4.99 -6.19
N PRO A 57 7.48 3.92 -5.61
CA PRO A 57 6.67 2.83 -5.10
C PRO A 57 5.61 3.36 -4.12
N THR A 58 4.35 2.98 -4.32
CA THR A 58 3.21 3.45 -3.53
C THR A 58 2.37 2.24 -3.13
N THR A 59 2.58 1.71 -1.93
CA THR A 59 2.12 0.37 -1.54
C THR A 59 1.41 0.35 -0.18
N THR A 60 0.54 -0.63 0.01
CA THR A 60 -0.05 -0.95 1.32
C THR A 60 0.91 -1.70 2.24
N ARG A 61 2.04 -2.18 1.74
CA ARG A 61 3.05 -2.89 2.55
C ARG A 61 3.54 -2.02 3.71
N THR A 62 3.84 -2.68 4.84
CA THR A 62 4.54 -2.03 5.96
C THR A 62 5.99 -1.71 5.57
N LEU A 63 6.64 -0.86 6.36
CA LEU A 63 8.07 -0.56 6.18
C LEU A 63 8.92 -1.83 6.12
N GLU A 64 8.75 -2.74 7.10
CA GLU A 64 9.46 -4.01 7.15
C GLU A 64 9.24 -4.87 5.89
N GLN A 65 7.99 -4.93 5.39
CA GLN A 65 7.67 -5.68 4.19
C GLN A 65 8.27 -5.05 2.94
N TYR A 66 8.29 -3.72 2.86
CA TYR A 66 8.88 -3.00 1.73
C TYR A 66 10.40 -3.16 1.70
N GLN A 67 11.07 -3.08 2.84
CA GLN A 67 12.53 -3.20 2.94
C GLN A 67 13.08 -4.57 2.50
N ARG A 68 12.24 -5.59 2.40
CA ARG A 68 12.63 -6.91 1.86
C ARG A 68 12.72 -6.95 0.34
N ILE A 69 12.20 -5.91 -0.33
CA ILE A 69 12.13 -5.88 -1.80
C ILE A 69 13.40 -5.27 -2.37
N ASP A 70 14.07 -6.01 -3.24
CA ASP A 70 15.15 -5.51 -4.08
C ASP A 70 14.81 -5.74 -5.55
N LEU A 71 14.43 -4.67 -6.24
CA LEU A 71 14.13 -4.73 -7.68
C LEU A 71 15.40 -4.76 -8.54
N GLY A 72 16.59 -4.65 -7.96
CA GLY A 72 17.87 -4.67 -8.69
C GLY A 72 18.13 -3.44 -9.57
N ILE A 73 17.36 -2.36 -9.39
CA ILE A 73 17.50 -1.10 -10.17
C ILE A 73 18.08 0.05 -9.33
N GLY A 74 18.48 -0.24 -8.10
CA GLY A 74 18.96 0.72 -7.12
C GLY A 74 17.84 1.25 -6.21
N PRO A 75 18.21 2.03 -5.19
CA PRO A 75 17.26 2.58 -4.24
C PRO A 75 16.37 3.63 -4.91
N PHE A 76 15.12 3.69 -4.47
CA PHE A 76 14.19 4.76 -4.85
C PHE A 76 14.41 5.97 -3.93
N PRO A 77 14.54 7.20 -4.49
CA PRO A 77 14.65 8.42 -3.68
C PRO A 77 13.44 8.63 -2.76
N TYR A 78 12.26 8.21 -3.22
CA TYR A 78 11.00 8.28 -2.48
C TYR A 78 10.23 6.98 -2.60
N ALA A 79 9.56 6.57 -1.51
CA ALA A 79 8.57 5.52 -1.53
C ALA A 79 7.46 5.83 -0.51
N LEU A 80 6.22 5.50 -0.84
CA LEU A 80 5.06 5.63 0.00
C LEU A 80 4.64 4.24 0.48
N VAL A 81 4.80 3.95 1.75
CA VAL A 81 4.43 2.67 2.38
C VAL A 81 3.29 2.85 3.37
N CYS A 82 2.77 1.77 3.94
CA CYS A 82 1.61 1.81 4.85
C CYS A 82 0.42 2.56 4.24
N ASN A 83 0.04 2.23 2.99
CA ASN A 83 -1.03 2.90 2.24
C ASN A 83 -0.80 4.42 2.07
N GLY A 84 0.46 4.85 2.01
CA GLY A 84 0.88 6.24 1.89
C GLY A 84 1.02 7.01 3.20
N GLY A 85 0.75 6.37 4.33
CA GLY A 85 0.88 7.01 5.66
C GLY A 85 2.32 7.22 6.10
N VAL A 86 3.28 6.52 5.50
CA VAL A 86 4.71 6.70 5.75
C VAL A 86 5.42 6.99 4.43
N LEU A 87 6.14 8.11 4.38
CA LEU A 87 7.04 8.45 3.29
C LEU A 87 8.45 8.02 3.64
N LEU A 88 9.11 7.33 2.73
CA LEU A 88 10.54 7.07 2.81
C LEU A 88 11.29 8.04 1.90
N VAL A 89 12.31 8.68 2.43
CA VAL A 89 13.26 9.52 1.68
C VAL A 89 14.62 8.83 1.72
N ASN A 90 15.10 8.36 0.58
CA ASN A 90 16.31 7.54 0.48
C ASN A 90 16.29 6.32 1.44
N GLY A 91 15.12 5.68 1.57
CA GLY A 91 14.93 4.51 2.42
C GLY A 91 14.71 4.82 3.92
N VAL A 92 14.76 6.08 4.34
CA VAL A 92 14.57 6.50 5.75
C VAL A 92 13.17 7.13 5.91
N PRO A 93 12.39 6.75 6.94
CA PRO A 93 11.10 7.38 7.23
C PRO A 93 11.22 8.89 7.47
N ASP A 94 10.37 9.67 6.81
CA ASP A 94 10.19 11.11 7.04
C ASP A 94 9.23 11.28 8.24
N GLU A 95 9.79 11.67 9.38
CA GLU A 95 9.04 11.83 10.63
C GLU A 95 7.95 12.91 10.52
N ALA A 96 8.23 14.01 9.83
CA ALA A 96 7.23 15.08 9.65
C ALA A 96 6.02 14.56 8.85
N TRP A 97 6.27 13.80 7.77
CA TRP A 97 5.21 13.16 7.02
C TRP A 97 4.37 12.21 7.86
N TYR A 98 5.02 11.41 8.71
CA TYR A 98 4.32 10.47 9.59
C TYR A 98 3.44 11.20 10.62
N GLN A 99 3.95 12.27 11.26
CA GLN A 99 3.15 13.08 12.17
C GLN A 99 1.95 13.74 11.48
N ASP A 100 2.13 14.27 10.28
CA ASP A 100 1.03 14.77 9.45
C ASP A 100 0.01 13.67 9.11
N SER A 101 0.47 12.43 8.88
CA SER A 101 -0.41 11.29 8.63
C SER A 101 -1.22 10.92 9.87
N LEU A 102 -0.63 10.93 11.07
CA LEU A 102 -1.36 10.72 12.33
C LEU A 102 -2.40 11.79 12.57
N HIS A 103 -2.09 13.05 12.20
CA HIS A 103 -3.06 14.13 12.27
C HIS A 103 -4.20 13.95 11.25
N LEU A 104 -3.87 13.56 10.02
CA LEU A 104 -4.83 13.31 8.95
C LEU A 104 -5.88 12.25 9.32
N VAL A 105 -5.49 11.24 10.11
CA VAL A 105 -6.39 10.15 10.53
C VAL A 105 -7.03 10.37 11.90
N SER A 106 -6.81 11.53 12.53
CA SER A 106 -7.24 11.79 13.92
C SER A 106 -8.75 11.68 14.13
N ASP A 107 -9.54 12.12 13.15
CA ASP A 107 -11.00 12.09 13.21
C ASP A 107 -11.58 10.67 13.16
N SER A 108 -10.82 9.70 12.66
CA SER A 108 -11.22 8.29 12.61
C SER A 108 -10.88 7.51 13.88
N ARG A 109 -10.28 8.14 14.89
CA ARG A 109 -9.71 7.44 16.06
C ARG A 109 -10.74 6.64 16.85
N GLU A 110 -11.94 7.19 17.05
CA GLU A 110 -13.01 6.51 17.79
C GLU A 110 -13.45 5.25 17.04
N GLU A 111 -13.68 5.35 15.73
CA GLU A 111 -14.06 4.22 14.89
C GLU A 111 -12.95 3.16 14.81
N MET A 112 -11.69 3.57 14.75
CA MET A 112 -10.55 2.65 14.77
C MET A 112 -10.44 1.90 16.10
N ASN A 113 -10.69 2.56 17.24
CA ASN A 113 -10.71 1.89 18.54
C ASN A 113 -11.88 0.90 18.65
N LEU A 114 -13.07 1.30 18.20
CA LEU A 114 -14.24 0.41 18.15
C LEU A 114 -13.99 -0.79 17.24
N ALA A 115 -13.36 -0.58 16.08
CA ALA A 115 -12.99 -1.66 15.17
C ALA A 115 -12.01 -2.65 15.81
N MET A 116 -11.03 -2.17 16.57
CA MET A 116 -10.12 -3.02 17.33
C MET A 116 -10.87 -3.89 18.35
N GLU A 117 -11.79 -3.29 19.11
CA GLU A 117 -12.59 -4.03 20.09
C GLU A 117 -13.48 -5.09 19.45
N LEU A 118 -14.16 -4.77 18.35
CA LEU A 118 -15.00 -5.70 17.60
C LEU A 118 -14.18 -6.86 17.04
N LEU A 119 -13.06 -6.56 16.38
CA LEU A 119 -12.19 -7.57 15.79
C LEU A 119 -11.44 -8.42 16.84
N GLU A 120 -11.16 -7.88 18.02
CA GLU A 120 -10.58 -8.66 19.11
C GLU A 120 -11.50 -9.81 19.54
N ARG A 121 -12.82 -9.58 19.54
CA ARG A 121 -13.86 -10.54 19.94
C ARG A 121 -14.41 -11.36 18.76
N GLU A 122 -13.94 -11.11 17.52
CA GLU A 122 -14.44 -11.76 16.30
C GLU A 122 -14.02 -13.25 16.24
N PRO A 123 -14.95 -14.22 16.35
CA PRO A 123 -14.62 -15.64 16.40
C PRO A 123 -14.10 -16.19 15.05
N ARG A 124 -14.40 -15.53 13.94
CA ARG A 124 -13.93 -15.91 12.60
C ARG A 124 -12.50 -15.43 12.33
N ARG A 125 -11.93 -14.62 13.23
CA ARG A 125 -10.54 -14.15 13.12
C ARG A 125 -9.58 -15.35 13.27
N LYS A 126 -8.67 -15.52 12.32
CA LYS A 126 -7.67 -16.60 12.28
C LYS A 126 -6.23 -16.13 12.23
N PHE A 127 -6.02 -14.83 12.34
CA PHE A 127 -4.70 -14.21 12.33
C PHE A 127 -4.61 -13.13 13.41
N GLU A 128 -3.39 -12.75 13.80
CA GLU A 128 -3.22 -11.65 14.76
C GLU A 128 -3.89 -10.37 14.26
N LEU A 129 -4.45 -9.63 15.19
CA LEU A 129 -5.00 -8.30 14.92
C LEU A 129 -3.86 -7.29 14.99
N ARG A 130 -3.66 -6.54 13.91
CA ARG A 130 -2.59 -5.56 13.79
C ARG A 130 -3.16 -4.17 13.56
N TYR A 131 -2.76 -3.23 14.41
CA TYR A 131 -2.94 -1.80 14.16
C TYR A 131 -1.62 -1.27 13.59
N ILE A 132 -1.52 -1.23 12.27
CA ILE A 132 -0.29 -0.91 11.53
C ILE A 132 0.03 0.58 11.69
N GLU A 133 1.15 0.89 12.34
CA GLU A 133 1.65 2.26 12.55
C GLU A 133 0.59 3.24 13.09
N LYS A 134 -0.42 2.76 13.80
CA LYS A 134 -1.60 3.54 14.23
C LYS A 134 -2.34 4.21 13.07
N LEU A 135 -2.21 3.68 11.87
CA LEU A 135 -2.78 4.23 10.64
C LEU A 135 -3.97 3.41 10.15
N PHE A 136 -3.87 2.08 10.12
CA PHE A 136 -4.96 1.21 9.69
C PHE A 136 -4.90 -0.16 10.36
N ILE A 137 -6.04 -0.85 10.40
CA ILE A 137 -6.16 -2.16 11.01
C ILE A 137 -6.15 -3.24 9.92
N PHE A 138 -5.49 -4.35 10.24
CA PHE A 138 -5.40 -5.52 9.39
C PHE A 138 -5.50 -6.79 10.21
N THR A 139 -6.26 -7.77 9.70
CA THR A 139 -6.27 -9.15 10.17
C THR A 139 -6.66 -10.09 9.03
N LYS A 140 -6.79 -11.41 9.30
CA LYS A 140 -7.40 -12.40 8.40
C LYS A 140 -8.53 -13.10 9.10
N CYS A 141 -9.61 -13.34 8.37
CA CYS A 141 -10.79 -14.00 8.88
C CYS A 141 -11.21 -15.18 7.97
N ASN A 142 -11.86 -16.16 8.56
CA ASN A 142 -12.75 -17.02 7.82
C ASN A 142 -14.01 -16.20 7.51
N ASP A 143 -14.60 -16.40 6.32
CA ASP A 143 -15.76 -15.64 5.87
C ASP A 143 -15.59 -14.10 6.01
N PRO A 144 -14.57 -13.52 5.32
CA PRO A 144 -14.22 -12.10 5.45
C PRO A 144 -15.34 -11.16 4.99
N GLU A 145 -16.17 -11.58 4.03
CA GLU A 145 -17.28 -10.76 3.53
C GLU A 145 -18.33 -10.50 4.61
N THR A 146 -18.71 -11.54 5.36
CA THR A 146 -19.65 -11.39 6.49
C THR A 146 -19.03 -10.51 7.59
N VAL A 147 -17.74 -10.70 7.90
CA VAL A 147 -17.04 -9.84 8.90
C VAL A 147 -17.04 -8.37 8.43
N VAL A 148 -16.77 -8.10 7.17
CA VAL A 148 -16.82 -6.75 6.61
C VAL A 148 -18.21 -6.14 6.73
N ASN A 149 -19.27 -6.89 6.42
CA ASN A 149 -20.64 -6.41 6.53
C ASN A 149 -21.04 -6.11 7.99
N ASP A 150 -20.67 -6.97 8.93
CA ASP A 150 -20.91 -6.77 10.36
C ASP A 150 -20.20 -5.50 10.86
N LEU A 151 -18.93 -5.30 10.47
CA LEU A 151 -18.18 -4.10 10.80
C LEU A 151 -18.80 -2.84 10.18
N LYS A 152 -19.20 -2.86 8.91
CA LYS A 152 -19.87 -1.73 8.25
C LYS A 152 -21.19 -1.34 8.91
N THR A 153 -21.87 -2.29 9.54
CA THR A 153 -23.11 -2.02 10.29
C THR A 153 -22.82 -1.36 11.65
N SER A 154 -21.65 -1.61 12.22
CA SER A 154 -21.27 -1.17 13.56
C SER A 154 -20.44 0.11 13.58
N LEU A 155 -19.71 0.40 12.49
CA LEU A 155 -18.79 1.53 12.35
C LEU A 155 -19.42 2.64 11.48
N ASP A 156 -19.09 3.89 11.78
CA ASP A 156 -19.45 5.00 10.89
C ASP A 156 -18.52 5.04 9.66
N THR A 157 -19.04 4.57 8.54
CA THR A 157 -18.33 4.52 7.27
C THR A 157 -18.01 5.90 6.66
N LYS A 158 -18.46 6.97 7.28
CA LYS A 158 -18.00 8.34 6.95
C LYS A 158 -16.54 8.55 7.32
N TYR A 159 -16.07 7.91 8.38
CA TYR A 159 -14.70 8.07 8.89
C TYR A 159 -13.76 6.94 8.48
N VAL A 160 -14.31 5.73 8.29
CA VAL A 160 -13.51 4.56 7.95
C VAL A 160 -14.10 3.81 6.77
N ASP A 161 -13.25 3.23 5.95
CA ASP A 161 -13.61 2.22 4.97
C ASP A 161 -13.27 0.83 5.52
N VAL A 162 -14.16 -0.14 5.25
CA VAL A 162 -14.02 -1.53 5.67
C VAL A 162 -14.18 -2.43 4.45
N PHE A 163 -13.19 -3.24 4.17
CA PHE A 163 -13.23 -4.14 3.01
C PHE A 163 -12.35 -5.36 3.20
N SER A 164 -12.51 -6.31 2.28
CA SER A 164 -11.72 -7.54 2.23
C SER A 164 -10.91 -7.64 0.94
N ASN A 165 -9.78 -8.34 1.03
CA ASN A 165 -9.02 -8.80 -0.12
C ASN A 165 -8.57 -10.24 0.15
N GLY A 166 -9.20 -11.21 -0.50
CA GLY A 166 -9.11 -12.63 -0.14
C GLY A 166 -9.54 -12.82 1.31
N GLU A 167 -8.73 -13.49 2.12
CA GLU A 167 -9.01 -13.71 3.54
C GLU A 167 -8.73 -12.50 4.45
N LYS A 168 -8.12 -11.45 3.89
CA LYS A 168 -7.69 -10.28 4.63
C LYS A 168 -8.87 -9.33 4.84
N VAL A 169 -9.02 -8.82 6.07
CA VAL A 169 -9.97 -7.77 6.44
C VAL A 169 -9.18 -6.53 6.84
N TYR A 170 -9.60 -5.39 6.32
CA TYR A 170 -9.00 -4.09 6.57
C TYR A 170 -10.03 -3.10 7.09
N VAL A 171 -9.62 -2.27 8.05
CA VAL A 171 -10.32 -1.06 8.45
C VAL A 171 -9.34 0.10 8.28
N VAL A 172 -9.68 1.04 7.40
CA VAL A 172 -8.78 2.10 6.96
C VAL A 172 -9.50 3.45 7.08
N PRO A 173 -8.88 4.47 7.72
CA PRO A 173 -9.43 5.83 7.68
C PRO A 173 -9.68 6.30 6.26
N GLN A 174 -10.84 6.94 6.00
CA GLN A 174 -11.21 7.44 4.67
C GLN A 174 -10.17 8.40 4.08
N THR A 175 -9.51 9.16 4.96
CA THR A 175 -8.47 10.12 4.58
C THR A 175 -7.13 9.46 4.24
N LEU A 176 -6.90 8.21 4.67
CA LEU A 176 -5.66 7.47 4.43
C LEU A 176 -5.79 6.59 3.18
N ASN A 177 -5.39 7.09 2.05
CA ASN A 177 -5.38 6.34 0.80
C ASN A 177 -4.21 6.76 -0.10
N LYS A 178 -3.89 5.92 -1.08
CA LYS A 178 -2.78 6.18 -2.01
C LYS A 178 -2.95 7.49 -2.79
N GLY A 179 -4.18 7.89 -3.08
CA GLY A 179 -4.49 9.15 -3.77
C GLY A 179 -4.09 10.37 -2.95
N THR A 180 -4.56 10.45 -1.71
CA THR A 180 -4.18 11.52 -0.76
C THR A 180 -2.66 11.60 -0.58
N ALA A 181 -1.99 10.44 -0.49
CA ALA A 181 -0.54 10.40 -0.34
C ALA A 181 0.20 10.92 -1.57
N VAL A 182 -0.27 10.57 -2.77
CA VAL A 182 0.30 11.09 -4.02
C VAL A 182 0.10 12.59 -4.14
N ASP A 183 -1.06 13.14 -3.74
CA ASP A 183 -1.31 14.58 -3.76
C ASP A 183 -0.41 15.33 -2.79
N ARG A 184 -0.24 14.82 -1.57
CA ARG A 184 0.71 15.37 -0.59
C ARG A 184 2.15 15.37 -1.12
N LEU A 185 2.59 14.28 -1.76
CA LEU A 185 3.93 14.20 -2.32
C LEU A 185 4.07 15.10 -3.56
N ARG A 186 3.03 15.23 -4.37
CA ARG A 186 2.97 16.18 -5.50
C ARG A 186 3.13 17.62 -5.03
N GLU A 187 2.51 18.03 -3.93
CA GLU A 187 2.69 19.36 -3.35
C GLU A 187 4.14 19.60 -2.89
N LYS A 188 4.76 18.56 -2.32
CA LYS A 188 6.16 18.62 -1.84
C LYS A 188 7.17 18.70 -3.00
N LEU A 189 6.98 17.88 -4.05
CA LEU A 189 7.96 17.72 -5.13
C LEU A 189 7.67 18.57 -6.38
N LYS A 190 6.43 18.99 -6.56
CA LYS A 190 5.93 19.80 -7.70
C LYS A 190 6.33 19.21 -9.07
N PRO A 191 6.07 17.93 -9.34
CA PRO A 191 6.34 17.34 -10.63
C PRO A 191 5.47 18.01 -11.71
N GLU A 192 5.98 18.04 -12.94
CA GLU A 192 5.25 18.57 -14.09
C GLU A 192 4.10 17.63 -14.48
N PHE A 193 4.35 16.32 -14.43
CA PHE A 193 3.35 15.29 -14.68
C PHE A 193 3.42 14.19 -13.62
N VAL A 194 2.26 13.59 -13.34
CA VAL A 194 2.14 12.41 -12.49
C VAL A 194 1.51 11.31 -13.32
N ILE A 195 2.16 10.15 -13.35
CA ILE A 195 1.65 8.89 -13.91
C ILE A 195 1.44 7.94 -12.75
N ALA A 196 0.39 7.12 -12.81
CA ALA A 196 0.12 6.13 -11.78
C ALA A 196 -0.26 4.77 -12.40
N ALA A 197 0.13 3.68 -11.72
CA ALA A 197 -0.22 2.30 -12.06
C ALA A 197 -0.57 1.49 -10.81
N GLY A 198 -1.58 0.63 -10.92
CA GLY A 198 -2.03 -0.25 -9.84
C GLY A 198 -3.08 -1.24 -10.34
N ASP A 199 -3.34 -2.32 -9.56
CA ASP A 199 -4.19 -3.45 -9.96
C ASP A 199 -5.43 -3.62 -9.06
N SER A 200 -5.53 -2.89 -7.97
CA SER A 200 -6.52 -3.12 -6.92
C SER A 200 -7.42 -1.91 -6.62
N THR A 201 -8.47 -2.15 -5.83
CA THR A 201 -9.35 -1.08 -5.34
C THR A 201 -8.62 -0.05 -4.47
N PHE A 202 -7.52 -0.43 -3.81
CA PHE A 202 -6.64 0.50 -3.09
C PHE A 202 -5.98 1.55 -4.00
N ASP A 203 -5.85 1.22 -5.30
CA ASP A 203 -5.16 2.07 -6.26
C ASP A 203 -6.09 3.07 -6.94
N ILE A 204 -7.40 2.83 -6.92
CA ILE A 204 -8.40 3.71 -7.55
C ILE A 204 -8.21 5.17 -7.13
N PRO A 205 -8.02 5.52 -5.84
CA PRO A 205 -7.78 6.93 -5.46
C PRO A 205 -6.50 7.51 -6.06
N MET A 206 -5.48 6.68 -6.27
CA MET A 206 -4.22 7.08 -6.90
C MET A 206 -4.37 7.26 -8.43
N LEU A 207 -5.28 6.53 -9.06
CA LEU A 207 -5.55 6.57 -10.50
C LEU A 207 -6.56 7.65 -10.87
N SER A 208 -7.44 8.04 -9.94
CA SER A 208 -8.48 9.03 -10.17
C SER A 208 -7.92 10.45 -10.30
N ASP A 209 -8.53 11.27 -11.16
CA ASP A 209 -8.23 12.70 -11.39
C ASP A 209 -6.81 13.02 -11.86
N ARG A 210 -6.09 12.02 -12.33
CA ARG A 210 -4.74 12.25 -12.89
C ARG A 210 -4.76 12.01 -14.38
N LYS A 211 -3.94 12.74 -15.12
CA LYS A 211 -3.65 12.41 -16.51
C LYS A 211 -2.84 11.11 -16.52
N SER A 212 -3.45 10.06 -16.00
CA SER A 212 -2.85 8.76 -15.78
C SER A 212 -3.18 7.88 -16.97
N VAL A 213 -2.19 7.19 -17.46
CA VAL A 213 -2.38 6.08 -18.39
C VAL A 213 -2.38 4.82 -17.53
N VAL A 214 -3.43 4.05 -17.62
CA VAL A 214 -3.53 2.71 -17.06
C VAL A 214 -3.04 1.73 -18.10
#